data_ff9d7692367cd52a288baba2980b2778
#
_entry.id   ff9d7692367cd52a288baba2980b2778
#
_cell.length_a   1.000
_cell.length_b   1.000
_cell.length_c   1.000
_cell.angle_alpha   90.00
_cell.angle_beta   90.00
_cell.angle_gamma   90.00
#
_symmetry.space_group_name_H-M   'P 1'
#
loop_
_entity.id
_entity.type
_entity.pdbx_description
1 polymer ?
#
loop_
_entity_poly.entity_id
_entity_poly.type
_entity_poly.pdbx_seq_one_letter_code
_entity_poly.pdbx_strand_id
1 'polypeptide(L)'
;MRLDKYIAQTTDLSRALVKLALRNKRVLVNGEPVKDASLHLAPSDSVQLDGELLSPVGPRYFMLHKPLGYICATVDNDHPTVLELLDEPNQKILHIAGRLDIDTTGLVLITDDGQWSHRISSPKHHVAKTYRVWTADPIPQSAIAQFAEGVMLRNEKNATLPAELEII
;
A
#
# COMPACT_ATOMS: atom_id res chain seq x y z
N MET A 1 7.98 17.19 -5.74
CA MET A 1 7.61 16.45 -4.48
C MET A 1 7.84 17.37 -3.29
N ARG A 2 7.07 17.26 -2.18
CA ARG A 2 7.32 18.06 -0.97
C ARG A 2 8.58 17.58 -0.25
N LEU A 3 9.35 18.53 0.33
CA LEU A 3 10.60 18.27 1.03
C LEU A 3 10.43 17.31 2.23
N ASP A 4 9.36 17.49 3.04
CA ASP A 4 9.10 16.60 4.17
C ASP A 4 8.83 15.15 3.73
N LYS A 5 8.12 14.97 2.62
CA LYS A 5 7.88 13.64 2.04
C LYS A 5 9.16 13.04 1.50
N TYR A 6 9.97 13.83 0.78
CA TYR A 6 11.24 13.39 0.22
C TYR A 6 12.18 12.85 1.29
N ILE A 7 12.42 13.63 2.37
CA ILE A 7 13.29 13.21 3.48
C ILE A 7 12.75 11.95 4.16
N ALA A 8 11.42 11.89 4.45
CA ALA A 8 10.82 10.71 5.08
C ALA A 8 10.88 9.44 4.20
N GLN A 9 10.96 9.59 2.88
CA GLN A 9 11.11 8.46 1.96
C GLN A 9 12.57 7.99 1.81
N THR A 10 13.53 8.92 1.96
CA THR A 10 14.96 8.64 1.77
C THR A 10 15.71 8.35 3.07
N THR A 11 15.05 8.50 4.21
CA THR A 11 15.64 8.27 5.56
C THR A 11 14.64 7.55 6.48
N ASP A 12 15.11 7.08 7.64
CA ASP A 12 14.26 6.47 8.67
C ASP A 12 13.56 7.51 9.57
N LEU A 13 13.63 8.81 9.23
CA LEU A 13 13.06 9.85 10.03
C LEU A 13 11.52 9.89 9.93
N SER A 14 10.84 9.88 11.06
CA SER A 14 9.41 10.20 11.10
C SER A 14 9.16 11.65 10.69
N ARG A 15 7.93 11.98 10.24
CA ARG A 15 7.56 13.36 9.88
C ARG A 15 7.84 14.37 10.99
N ALA A 16 7.72 13.97 12.26
CA ALA A 16 8.03 14.83 13.40
C ALA A 16 9.54 15.10 13.49
N LEU A 17 10.36 14.08 13.30
CA LEU A 17 11.81 14.21 13.29
C LEU A 17 12.32 15.00 12.08
N VAL A 18 11.69 14.85 10.92
CA VAL A 18 11.99 15.70 9.74
C VAL A 18 11.76 17.19 10.05
N LYS A 19 10.61 17.53 10.67
CA LYS A 19 10.34 18.92 11.08
C LYS A 19 11.38 19.44 12.09
N LEU A 20 11.82 18.59 13.00
CA LEU A 20 12.86 18.93 13.97
C LEU A 20 14.22 19.17 13.27
N ALA A 21 14.59 18.29 12.31
CA ALA A 21 15.82 18.44 11.52
C ALA A 21 15.83 19.76 10.72
N LEU A 22 14.71 20.10 10.08
CA LEU A 22 14.54 21.38 9.37
C LEU A 22 14.68 22.59 10.31
N ARG A 23 14.04 22.54 11.49
CA ARG A 23 14.14 23.61 12.50
C ARG A 23 15.58 23.80 12.96
N ASN A 24 16.32 22.71 13.11
CA ASN A 24 17.73 22.72 13.58
C ASN A 24 18.73 22.97 12.43
N LYS A 25 18.27 23.36 11.24
CA LYS A 25 19.10 23.64 10.06
C LYS A 25 20.01 22.47 9.62
N ARG A 26 19.59 21.25 9.91
CA ARG A 26 20.30 20.02 9.51
C ARG A 26 20.06 19.65 8.05
N VAL A 27 19.03 20.26 7.42
CA VAL A 27 18.63 20.02 6.04
C VAL A 27 19.06 21.19 5.16
N LEU A 28 19.76 20.89 4.09
CA LEU A 28 20.12 21.84 3.04
C LEU A 28 19.43 21.45 1.73
N VAL A 29 18.95 22.45 1.00
CA VAL A 29 18.50 22.29 -0.39
C VAL A 29 19.36 23.18 -1.26
N ASN A 30 20.05 22.60 -2.24
CA ASN A 30 21.03 23.30 -3.08
C ASN A 30 22.11 24.04 -2.27
N GLY A 31 22.52 23.47 -1.14
CA GLY A 31 23.53 24.04 -0.24
C GLY A 31 23.00 25.04 0.78
N GLU A 32 21.73 25.47 0.70
CA GLU A 32 21.14 26.46 1.59
C GLU A 32 20.21 25.82 2.66
N PRO A 33 20.28 26.24 3.92
CA PRO A 33 19.44 25.73 4.98
C PRO A 33 17.95 26.07 4.75
N VAL A 34 17.09 25.08 4.77
CA VAL A 34 15.63 25.23 4.61
C VAL A 34 14.89 24.88 5.88
N LYS A 35 13.85 25.67 6.22
CA LYS A 35 12.95 25.40 7.36
C LYS A 35 11.54 24.99 6.94
N ASP A 36 11.15 25.31 5.70
CA ASP A 36 9.82 25.02 5.19
C ASP A 36 9.71 23.56 4.76
N ALA A 37 8.99 22.76 5.56
CA ALA A 37 8.73 21.37 5.29
C ALA A 37 7.84 21.15 4.04
N SER A 38 7.08 22.17 3.63
CA SER A 38 6.17 22.12 2.49
C SER A 38 6.81 22.51 1.15
N LEU A 39 8.07 22.96 1.17
CA LEU A 39 8.83 23.32 -0.04
C LEU A 39 8.69 22.20 -1.10
N HIS A 40 8.32 22.59 -2.31
CA HIS A 40 8.25 21.67 -3.43
C HIS A 40 9.61 21.61 -4.15
N LEU A 41 10.21 20.42 -4.13
CA LEU A 41 11.46 20.15 -4.81
C LEU A 41 11.26 20.01 -6.31
N ALA A 42 12.13 20.66 -7.09
CA ALA A 42 12.30 20.39 -8.50
C ALA A 42 13.14 19.10 -8.71
N PRO A 43 13.06 18.44 -9.87
CA PRO A 43 13.84 17.23 -10.16
C PRO A 43 15.37 17.43 -10.06
N SER A 44 15.83 18.68 -10.26
CA SER A 44 17.26 19.06 -10.22
C SER A 44 17.76 19.46 -8.83
N ASP A 45 16.86 19.58 -7.82
CA ASP A 45 17.28 20.01 -6.50
C ASP A 45 18.06 18.93 -5.78
N SER A 46 19.17 19.33 -5.17
CA SER A 46 19.97 18.49 -4.27
C SER A 46 19.54 18.71 -2.83
N VAL A 47 19.27 17.62 -2.11
CA VAL A 47 18.87 17.66 -0.69
C VAL A 47 19.95 16.96 0.13
N GLN A 48 20.41 17.61 1.19
CA GLN A 48 21.35 17.03 2.15
C GLN A 48 20.74 17.01 3.55
N LEU A 49 21.04 15.97 4.31
CA LEU A 49 20.76 15.86 5.72
C LEU A 49 22.07 15.57 6.47
N ASP A 50 22.42 16.41 7.43
CA ASP A 50 23.67 16.30 8.20
C ASP A 50 24.95 16.24 7.34
N GLY A 51 24.91 16.88 6.17
CA GLY A 51 26.00 16.90 5.20
C GLY A 51 26.02 15.73 4.22
N GLU A 52 25.15 14.74 4.40
CA GLU A 52 25.01 13.61 3.47
C GLU A 52 23.97 13.92 2.39
N LEU A 53 24.33 13.67 1.12
CA LEU A 53 23.44 13.85 -0.01
C LEU A 53 22.38 12.74 -0.02
N LEU A 54 21.11 13.13 0.02
CA LEU A 54 20.00 12.20 -0.09
C LEU A 54 19.73 11.90 -1.57
N SER A 55 19.76 10.62 -1.92
CA SER A 55 19.40 10.17 -3.27
C SER A 55 17.91 9.87 -3.37
N PRO A 56 17.23 10.30 -4.45
CA PRO A 56 15.82 9.96 -4.64
C PRO A 56 15.67 8.44 -4.74
N VAL A 57 14.87 7.88 -3.84
CA VAL A 57 14.43 6.51 -3.99
C VAL A 57 13.20 6.55 -4.90
N GLY A 58 13.28 5.89 -6.05
CA GLY A 58 12.11 5.72 -6.92
C GLY A 58 10.99 4.97 -6.20
N PRO A 59 9.75 5.04 -6.71
CA PRO A 59 8.66 4.30 -6.12
C PRO A 59 8.95 2.79 -6.15
N ARG A 60 8.68 2.12 -5.04
CA ARG A 60 8.88 0.69 -4.87
C ARG A 60 7.57 -0.04 -5.11
N TYR A 61 7.64 -1.18 -5.79
CA TYR A 61 6.50 -2.03 -6.07
C TYR A 61 6.88 -3.47 -5.77
N PHE A 62 6.10 -4.14 -4.93
CA PHE A 62 6.32 -5.52 -4.55
C PHE A 62 5.12 -6.38 -4.90
N MET A 63 5.39 -7.58 -5.34
CA MET A 63 4.46 -8.69 -5.49
C MET A 63 4.75 -9.69 -4.39
N LEU A 64 3.82 -9.91 -3.48
CA LEU A 64 3.94 -10.84 -2.38
C LEU A 64 2.93 -11.97 -2.54
N HIS A 65 3.37 -13.23 -2.45
CA HIS A 65 2.48 -14.35 -2.22
C HIS A 65 2.19 -14.44 -0.71
N LYS A 66 1.06 -13.89 -0.27
CA LYS A 66 0.67 -13.90 1.13
C LYS A 66 0.45 -15.33 1.63
N PRO A 67 1.13 -15.79 2.68
CA PRO A 67 0.84 -17.06 3.34
C PRO A 67 -0.37 -16.96 4.27
N LEU A 68 -0.84 -18.08 4.78
CA LEU A 68 -1.81 -18.15 5.88
C LEU A 68 -1.24 -17.52 7.16
N GLY A 69 -2.12 -17.00 8.02
CA GLY A 69 -1.74 -16.48 9.33
C GLY A 69 -1.24 -15.04 9.35
N TYR A 70 -1.10 -14.39 8.21
CA TYR A 70 -0.74 -12.97 8.10
C TYR A 70 -1.93 -12.13 7.70
N ILE A 71 -2.01 -10.91 8.22
CA ILE A 71 -3.05 -9.95 7.86
C ILE A 71 -2.53 -8.85 6.93
N CYS A 72 -3.42 -8.32 6.10
CA CYS A 72 -3.14 -7.18 5.23
C CYS A 72 -3.36 -5.85 5.98
N ALA A 73 -2.50 -5.58 6.95
CA ALA A 73 -2.46 -4.34 7.72
C ALA A 73 -1.03 -3.79 7.75
N THR A 74 -0.91 -2.48 7.99
CA THR A 74 0.41 -1.83 8.16
C THR A 74 0.95 -1.99 9.57
N VAL A 75 0.06 -2.11 10.55
CA VAL A 75 0.35 -2.35 11.97
C VAL A 75 -0.80 -3.14 12.56
N ASP A 76 -0.51 -4.12 13.36
CA ASP A 76 -1.47 -4.85 14.18
C ASP A 76 -0.78 -5.32 15.48
N ASN A 77 -1.54 -5.51 16.56
CA ASN A 77 -0.98 -5.92 17.86
C ASN A 77 -1.14 -7.41 18.12
N ASP A 78 -2.07 -8.06 17.44
CA ASP A 78 -2.48 -9.44 17.73
C ASP A 78 -1.98 -10.43 16.66
N HIS A 79 -1.76 -9.95 15.43
CA HIS A 79 -1.40 -10.80 14.30
C HIS A 79 -0.20 -10.24 13.53
N PRO A 80 0.66 -11.10 12.98
CA PRO A 80 1.74 -10.67 12.10
C PRO A 80 1.19 -10.07 10.81
N THR A 81 1.83 -9.01 10.34
CA THR A 81 1.41 -8.29 9.14
C THR A 81 2.19 -8.75 7.90
N VAL A 82 1.60 -8.58 6.71
CA VAL A 82 2.29 -8.89 5.45
C VAL A 82 3.55 -8.04 5.22
N LEU A 83 3.67 -6.89 5.87
CA LEU A 83 4.85 -6.05 5.75
C LEU A 83 6.07 -6.67 6.47
N GLU A 84 5.86 -7.43 7.54
CA GLU A 84 6.94 -8.13 8.25
C GLU A 84 7.62 -9.23 7.41
N LEU A 85 6.98 -9.65 6.32
CA LEU A 85 7.56 -10.60 5.35
C LEU A 85 8.54 -9.95 4.37
N LEU A 86 8.61 -8.60 4.35
CA LEU A 86 9.52 -7.86 3.50
C LEU A 86 10.77 -7.48 4.30
N ASP A 87 11.94 -7.81 3.77
CA ASP A 87 13.23 -7.30 4.30
C ASP A 87 13.57 -5.96 3.61
N GLU A 88 12.79 -4.93 3.93
CA GLU A 88 12.87 -3.62 3.28
C GLU A 88 12.96 -2.48 4.30
N PRO A 89 13.78 -1.47 4.06
CA PRO A 89 13.81 -0.29 4.91
C PRO A 89 12.52 0.51 4.78
N ASN A 90 12.19 1.28 5.83
CA ASN A 90 11.05 2.19 5.84
C ASN A 90 9.70 1.53 5.49
N GLN A 91 9.43 0.34 5.98
CA GLN A 91 8.17 -0.39 5.74
C GLN A 91 6.93 0.43 6.11
N LYS A 92 7.05 1.37 7.06
CA LYS A 92 5.93 2.21 7.55
C LYS A 92 5.30 3.12 6.51
N ILE A 93 5.99 3.37 5.39
CA ILE A 93 5.45 4.17 4.28
C ILE A 93 4.82 3.32 3.18
N LEU A 94 4.91 1.99 3.28
CA LEU A 94 4.33 1.08 2.32
C LEU A 94 2.81 1.01 2.48
N HIS A 95 2.12 0.91 1.35
CA HIS A 95 0.68 0.74 1.23
C HIS A 95 0.37 -0.63 0.65
N ILE A 96 -0.62 -1.30 1.18
CA ILE A 96 -1.12 -2.58 0.67
C ILE A 96 -2.25 -2.28 -0.30
N ALA A 97 -2.09 -2.64 -1.58
CA ALA A 97 -3.06 -2.38 -2.64
C ALA A 97 -4.07 -3.54 -2.76
N GLY A 98 -5.04 -3.55 -1.89
CA GLY A 98 -6.02 -4.62 -1.71
C GLY A 98 -5.72 -5.45 -0.46
N ARG A 99 -6.65 -6.31 -0.09
CA ARG A 99 -6.52 -7.15 1.11
C ARG A 99 -7.00 -8.56 0.84
N LEU A 100 -6.35 -9.52 1.47
CA LEU A 100 -6.79 -10.89 1.65
C LEU A 100 -6.97 -11.14 3.15
N ASP A 101 -7.92 -11.97 3.50
CA ASP A 101 -8.18 -12.34 4.89
C ASP A 101 -7.03 -13.19 5.45
N ILE A 102 -6.97 -13.33 6.77
CA ILE A 102 -5.88 -14.03 7.48
C ILE A 102 -5.72 -15.48 7.01
N ASP A 103 -6.82 -16.12 6.69
CA ASP A 103 -6.93 -17.51 6.22
C ASP A 103 -6.91 -17.65 4.68
N THR A 104 -6.69 -16.57 3.95
CA THR A 104 -6.60 -16.55 2.50
C THR A 104 -5.15 -16.40 2.05
N THR A 105 -4.73 -17.19 1.06
CA THR A 105 -3.40 -17.09 0.44
C THR A 105 -3.49 -16.44 -0.93
N GLY A 106 -2.40 -15.88 -1.43
CA GLY A 106 -2.33 -15.39 -2.80
C GLY A 106 -1.65 -14.05 -2.98
N LEU A 107 -1.89 -13.43 -4.13
CA LEU A 107 -1.23 -12.22 -4.56
C LEU A 107 -1.67 -11.01 -3.73
N VAL A 108 -0.70 -10.34 -3.13
CA VAL A 108 -0.85 -9.03 -2.50
C VAL A 108 0.17 -8.08 -3.14
N LEU A 109 -0.29 -6.90 -3.53
CA LEU A 109 0.55 -5.84 -4.10
C LEU A 109 0.86 -4.81 -3.03
N ILE A 110 2.13 -4.40 -2.92
CA ILE A 110 2.60 -3.47 -1.89
C ILE A 110 3.46 -2.41 -2.57
N THR A 111 3.32 -1.14 -2.16
CA THR A 111 4.03 -0.02 -2.77
C THR A 111 4.09 1.19 -1.84
N ASP A 112 5.02 2.10 -2.06
CA ASP A 112 5.01 3.45 -1.47
C ASP A 112 4.38 4.50 -2.40
N ASP A 113 3.94 4.12 -3.62
CA ASP A 113 3.12 4.96 -4.50
C ASP A 113 1.64 4.88 -4.11
N GLY A 114 1.20 5.78 -3.24
CA GLY A 114 -0.20 5.83 -2.78
C GLY A 114 -1.20 6.09 -3.91
N GLN A 115 -0.80 6.78 -5.00
CA GLN A 115 -1.71 7.01 -6.14
C GLN A 115 -1.91 5.72 -6.93
N TRP A 116 -0.85 4.98 -7.16
CA TRP A 116 -0.94 3.68 -7.82
C TRP A 116 -1.74 2.68 -6.97
N SER A 117 -1.46 2.60 -5.66
CA SER A 117 -2.22 1.77 -4.72
C SER A 117 -3.72 2.09 -4.79
N HIS A 118 -4.08 3.39 -4.77
CA HIS A 118 -5.47 3.81 -4.88
C HIS A 118 -6.10 3.43 -6.23
N ARG A 119 -5.38 3.54 -7.36
CA ARG A 119 -5.89 3.09 -8.66
C ARG A 119 -6.21 1.61 -8.70
N ILE A 120 -5.37 0.77 -8.07
CA ILE A 120 -5.56 -0.69 -8.05
C ILE A 120 -6.68 -1.11 -7.09
N SER A 121 -6.78 -0.47 -5.92
CA SER A 121 -7.68 -0.90 -4.85
C SER A 121 -9.07 -0.27 -4.89
N SER A 122 -9.20 0.93 -5.49
CA SER A 122 -10.47 1.67 -5.51
C SER A 122 -11.53 0.97 -6.37
N PRO A 123 -12.74 0.76 -5.84
CA PRO A 123 -13.85 0.20 -6.60
C PRO A 123 -14.19 0.98 -7.88
N LYS A 124 -13.91 2.29 -7.90
CA LYS A 124 -14.20 3.17 -9.05
C LYS A 124 -13.40 2.82 -10.31
N HIS A 125 -12.28 2.15 -10.15
CA HIS A 125 -11.40 1.79 -11.29
C HIS A 125 -11.68 0.40 -11.85
N HIS A 126 -12.58 -0.37 -11.22
CA HIS A 126 -13.03 -1.68 -11.68
C HIS A 126 -11.88 -2.65 -12.06
N VAL A 127 -10.76 -2.59 -11.32
CA VAL A 127 -9.66 -3.54 -11.53
C VAL A 127 -10.14 -4.92 -11.10
N ALA A 128 -10.27 -5.83 -12.07
CA ALA A 128 -10.73 -7.19 -11.82
C ALA A 128 -9.77 -7.96 -10.89
N LYS A 129 -10.32 -8.79 -10.01
CA LYS A 129 -9.59 -9.73 -9.16
C LYS A 129 -10.18 -11.11 -9.39
N THR A 130 -9.31 -12.09 -9.57
CA THR A 130 -9.71 -13.50 -9.75
C THR A 130 -9.30 -14.29 -8.52
N TYR A 131 -10.24 -15.08 -7.99
CA TYR A 131 -10.04 -15.95 -6.85
C TYR A 131 -10.33 -17.38 -7.25
N ARG A 132 -9.47 -18.32 -6.83
CA ARG A 132 -9.78 -19.75 -6.86
C ARG A 132 -10.20 -20.16 -5.44
N VAL A 133 -11.36 -20.79 -5.33
CA VAL A 133 -11.95 -21.18 -4.05
C VAL A 133 -12.24 -22.67 -4.06
N TRP A 134 -11.92 -23.36 -2.97
CA TRP A 134 -12.36 -24.73 -2.71
C TRP A 134 -13.47 -24.68 -1.65
N THR A 135 -14.61 -25.24 -1.97
CA THR A 135 -15.75 -25.28 -1.09
C THR A 135 -15.92 -26.69 -0.50
N ALA A 136 -16.49 -26.78 0.72
CA ALA A 136 -16.77 -28.08 1.35
C ALA A 136 -17.84 -28.86 0.59
N ASP A 137 -18.85 -28.16 0.06
CA ASP A 137 -19.92 -28.73 -0.72
C ASP A 137 -19.86 -28.28 -2.18
N PRO A 138 -20.35 -29.09 -3.14
CA PRO A 138 -20.42 -28.70 -4.54
C PRO A 138 -21.26 -27.43 -4.74
N ILE A 139 -20.76 -26.51 -5.57
CA ILE A 139 -21.52 -25.30 -5.94
C ILE A 139 -22.57 -25.69 -6.99
N PRO A 140 -23.85 -25.33 -6.80
CA PRO A 140 -24.87 -25.62 -7.80
C PRO A 140 -24.70 -24.74 -9.03
N GLN A 141 -25.05 -25.25 -10.22
CA GLN A 141 -24.97 -24.53 -11.48
C GLN A 141 -25.76 -23.21 -11.48
N SER A 142 -26.84 -23.13 -10.70
CA SER A 142 -27.63 -21.90 -10.52
C SER A 142 -26.84 -20.75 -9.89
N ALA A 143 -25.75 -21.03 -9.18
CA ALA A 143 -24.89 -20.00 -8.59
C ALA A 143 -24.23 -19.11 -9.66
N ILE A 144 -23.96 -19.62 -10.85
CA ILE A 144 -23.40 -18.84 -11.96
C ILE A 144 -24.30 -17.66 -12.30
N ALA A 145 -25.61 -17.91 -12.47
CA ALA A 145 -26.58 -16.86 -12.77
C ALA A 145 -26.72 -15.87 -11.59
N GLN A 146 -26.71 -16.38 -10.35
CA GLN A 146 -26.80 -15.54 -9.16
C GLN A 146 -25.61 -14.58 -9.04
N PHE A 147 -24.39 -15.04 -9.30
CA PHE A 147 -23.20 -14.18 -9.28
C PHE A 147 -23.21 -13.14 -10.41
N ALA A 148 -23.74 -13.52 -11.59
CA ALA A 148 -23.86 -12.60 -12.72
C ALA A 148 -24.88 -11.47 -12.47
N GLU A 149 -25.88 -11.68 -11.61
CA GLU A 149 -26.87 -10.67 -11.20
C GLU A 149 -26.43 -9.86 -9.96
N GLY A 150 -25.49 -10.39 -9.20
CA GLY A 150 -25.08 -9.90 -7.88
C GLY A 150 -25.79 -10.62 -6.74
N VAL A 151 -25.07 -10.85 -5.65
CA VAL A 151 -25.53 -11.64 -4.50
C VAL A 151 -25.80 -10.74 -3.30
N MET A 152 -26.94 -10.96 -2.62
CA MET A 152 -27.22 -10.33 -1.33
C MET A 152 -26.42 -11.00 -0.22
N LEU A 153 -25.50 -10.24 0.36
CA LEU A 153 -24.72 -10.70 1.51
C LEU A 153 -25.50 -10.48 2.81
N ARG A 154 -25.23 -11.34 3.78
CA ARG A 154 -25.83 -11.23 5.11
C ARG A 154 -25.49 -9.88 5.73
N ASN A 155 -26.48 -9.14 6.20
CA ASN A 155 -26.38 -7.82 6.82
C ASN A 155 -26.04 -6.66 5.84
N GLU A 156 -26.00 -6.89 4.53
CA GLU A 156 -25.88 -5.84 3.54
C GLU A 156 -27.25 -5.37 3.02
N LYS A 157 -27.35 -4.09 2.68
CA LYS A 157 -28.60 -3.49 2.16
C LYS A 157 -28.72 -3.60 0.63
N ASN A 158 -27.60 -3.77 -0.04
CA ASN A 158 -27.53 -3.83 -1.50
C ASN A 158 -26.84 -5.13 -1.93
N ALA A 159 -27.22 -5.63 -3.11
CA ALA A 159 -26.51 -6.72 -3.73
C ALA A 159 -25.06 -6.31 -4.07
N THR A 160 -24.19 -7.30 -4.15
CA THR A 160 -22.82 -7.09 -4.69
C THR A 160 -22.86 -6.63 -6.14
N LEU A 161 -21.78 -6.10 -6.64
CA LEU A 161 -21.62 -5.97 -8.08
C LEU A 161 -21.64 -7.36 -8.73
N PRO A 162 -22.06 -7.46 -10.01
CA PRO A 162 -21.96 -8.69 -10.80
C PRO A 162 -20.54 -9.26 -10.77
N ALA A 163 -20.43 -10.58 -10.70
CA ALA A 163 -19.16 -11.29 -10.76
C ALA A 163 -19.31 -12.51 -11.68
N GLU A 164 -18.23 -12.85 -12.37
CA GLU A 164 -18.12 -14.05 -13.18
C GLU A 164 -17.75 -15.24 -12.27
N LEU A 165 -18.52 -16.32 -12.35
CA LEU A 165 -18.24 -17.57 -11.64
C LEU A 165 -18.07 -18.70 -12.64
N GLU A 166 -16.94 -19.41 -12.54
CA GLU A 166 -16.67 -20.64 -13.28
C GLU A 166 -16.55 -21.80 -12.29
N ILE A 167 -17.22 -22.91 -12.56
CA ILE A 167 -17.10 -24.17 -11.81
C ILE A 167 -16.14 -25.06 -12.56
N ILE A 168 -15.01 -25.41 -11.95
CA ILE A 168 -13.91 -26.19 -12.54
C ILE A 168 -13.77 -27.56 -11.88
#